data_a3cd7614ab30ce1545020edc9493b2ba
#
_entry.id   a3cd7614ab30ce1545020edc9493b2ba
#
_cell.length_a   1.000
_cell.length_b   1.000
_cell.length_c   1.000
_cell.angle_alpha   90.00
_cell.angle_beta   90.00
_cell.angle_gamma   90.00
#
_symmetry.space_group_name_H-M   'P 1'
#
loop_
_entity.id
_entity.type
_entity.pdbx_description
1 polymer ?
#
loop_
_entity_poly.entity_id
_entity_poly.type
_entity_poly.pdbx_seq_one_letter_code
_entity_poly.pdbx_strand_id
1 'polypeptide(L)'
;NIVVGFARMAGRSIGIVANQPAVLAGVLDVNASVKGARFVRFCDAFNIPLLVIEDVPGFLPGTDQEWNGIISNGAKLLFAFSEATVPRITVITRKAYGGAYDVMNSKHIGADMNYAWPSAEIAVMGAKGAAEIIFKREIASAKNPKKKWEEKEKELSLIHISEPTRRYE
;
A
#
# COMPACT_ATOMS: atom_id res chain seq x y z
N ASN A 1 -9.43 9.43 -2.50
CA ASN A 1 -8.25 8.56 -2.53
C ASN A 1 -8.50 7.13 -2.03
N ILE A 2 -9.59 6.87 -1.29
CA ILE A 2 -10.05 5.51 -1.00
C ILE A 2 -11.51 5.33 -1.39
N VAL A 3 -11.84 4.21 -2.02
CA VAL A 3 -13.18 3.79 -2.40
C VAL A 3 -13.58 2.62 -1.52
N VAL A 4 -14.77 2.68 -0.95
CA VAL A 4 -15.36 1.56 -0.21
C VAL A 4 -16.78 1.32 -0.73
N GLY A 5 -17.20 0.07 -0.77
CA GLY A 5 -18.53 -0.28 -1.26
C GLY A 5 -18.81 -1.77 -1.20
N PHE A 6 -20.02 -2.13 -1.54
CA PHE A 6 -20.44 -3.53 -1.62
C PHE A 6 -20.53 -4.00 -3.07
N ALA A 7 -20.24 -5.27 -3.27
CA ALA A 7 -20.41 -5.93 -4.56
C ALA A 7 -20.93 -7.36 -4.35
N ARG A 8 -21.22 -8.03 -5.46
CA ARG A 8 -21.52 -9.46 -5.46
C ARG A 8 -20.50 -10.20 -6.31
N MET A 9 -19.93 -11.26 -5.75
CA MET A 9 -19.01 -12.16 -6.43
C MET A 9 -19.54 -13.59 -6.31
N ALA A 10 -19.82 -14.23 -7.42
CA ALA A 10 -20.43 -15.56 -7.46
C ALA A 10 -21.69 -15.67 -6.57
N GLY A 11 -22.56 -14.65 -6.59
CA GLY A 11 -23.78 -14.57 -5.81
C GLY A 11 -23.63 -14.19 -4.34
N ARG A 12 -22.41 -14.12 -3.80
CA ARG A 12 -22.11 -13.74 -2.41
C ARG A 12 -21.81 -12.24 -2.29
N SER A 13 -22.33 -11.62 -1.24
CA SER A 13 -22.03 -10.23 -0.92
C SER A 13 -20.60 -10.11 -0.39
N ILE A 14 -19.87 -9.14 -0.89
CA ILE A 14 -18.51 -8.80 -0.46
C ILE A 14 -18.39 -7.29 -0.23
N GLY A 15 -17.49 -6.91 0.69
CA GLY A 15 -17.04 -5.54 0.85
C GLY A 15 -15.77 -5.30 0.04
N ILE A 16 -15.71 -4.17 -0.66
CA ILE A 16 -14.53 -3.74 -1.42
C ILE A 16 -13.91 -2.53 -0.72
N VAL A 17 -12.59 -2.59 -0.53
CA VAL A 17 -11.76 -1.45 -0.11
C VAL A 17 -10.68 -1.26 -1.17
N ALA A 18 -10.65 -0.12 -1.84
CA ALA A 18 -9.73 0.10 -2.95
C ALA A 18 -9.06 1.48 -2.87
N ASN A 19 -7.78 1.56 -3.18
CA ASN A 19 -7.13 2.84 -3.42
C ASN A 19 -7.62 3.45 -4.73
N GLN A 20 -7.78 4.80 -4.77
CA GLN A 20 -8.14 5.54 -5.97
C GLN A 20 -6.96 6.38 -6.44
N PRO A 21 -6.11 5.87 -7.33
CA PRO A 21 -4.89 6.55 -7.74
C PRO A 21 -5.13 7.84 -8.55
N ALA A 22 -6.32 8.04 -9.10
CA ALA A 22 -6.69 9.30 -9.76
C ALA A 22 -6.84 10.47 -8.75
N VAL A 23 -6.97 10.17 -7.46
CA VAL A 23 -7.08 11.19 -6.39
C VAL A 23 -5.88 11.06 -5.47
N LEU A 24 -5.04 12.10 -5.41
CA LEU A 24 -3.81 12.13 -4.59
C LEU A 24 -2.91 10.89 -4.80
N ALA A 25 -2.83 10.39 -6.04
CA ALA A 25 -2.08 9.18 -6.40
C ALA A 25 -2.43 7.91 -5.57
N GLY A 26 -3.58 7.89 -4.89
CA GLY A 26 -4.00 6.78 -4.04
C GLY A 26 -3.37 6.75 -2.63
N VAL A 27 -2.66 7.80 -2.22
CA VAL A 27 -2.07 7.88 -0.86
C VAL A 27 -3.15 7.80 0.22
N LEU A 28 -2.78 7.29 1.39
CA LEU A 28 -3.64 7.30 2.56
C LEU A 28 -3.47 8.61 3.33
N ASP A 29 -4.53 9.40 3.43
CA ASP A 29 -4.64 10.53 4.33
C ASP A 29 -5.45 10.16 5.58
N VAL A 30 -5.64 11.10 6.50
CA VAL A 30 -6.44 10.90 7.72
C VAL A 30 -7.86 10.45 7.39
N ASN A 31 -8.51 11.10 6.43
CA ASN A 31 -9.90 10.80 6.07
C ASN A 31 -10.06 9.43 5.41
N ALA A 32 -9.12 9.04 4.53
CA ALA A 32 -9.11 7.73 3.90
C ALA A 32 -8.95 6.62 4.95
N SER A 33 -8.03 6.81 5.89
CA SER A 33 -7.76 5.85 6.96
C SER A 33 -9.00 5.64 7.84
N VAL A 34 -9.65 6.71 8.26
CA VAL A 34 -10.87 6.64 9.08
C VAL A 34 -12.04 6.01 8.30
N LYS A 35 -12.22 6.42 7.03
CA LYS A 35 -13.27 5.86 6.16
C LYS A 35 -13.08 4.37 5.94
N GLY A 36 -11.87 3.93 5.62
CA GLY A 36 -11.53 2.52 5.43
C GLY A 36 -11.76 1.72 6.70
N ALA A 37 -11.24 2.19 7.84
CA ALA A 37 -11.39 1.50 9.13
C ALA A 37 -12.85 1.29 9.53
N ARG A 38 -13.69 2.32 9.37
CA ARG A 38 -15.14 2.20 9.66
C ARG A 38 -15.82 1.17 8.78
N PHE A 39 -15.49 1.14 7.50
CA PHE A 39 -16.07 0.20 6.55
C PHE A 39 -15.63 -1.24 6.82
N VAL A 40 -14.35 -1.46 7.10
CA VAL A 40 -13.81 -2.79 7.47
C VAL A 40 -14.52 -3.34 8.72
N ARG A 41 -14.64 -2.53 9.76
CA ARG A 41 -15.37 -2.93 10.98
C ARG A 41 -16.85 -3.21 10.74
N PHE A 42 -17.47 -2.45 9.85
CA PHE A 42 -18.86 -2.74 9.44
C PHE A 42 -18.94 -4.11 8.77
N CYS A 43 -18.07 -4.39 7.80
CA CYS A 43 -18.05 -5.68 7.11
C CYS A 43 -17.81 -6.85 8.08
N ASP A 44 -16.90 -6.70 9.01
CA ASP A 44 -16.61 -7.71 10.02
C ASP A 44 -17.83 -7.96 10.92
N ALA A 45 -18.48 -6.90 11.40
CA ALA A 45 -19.68 -7.01 12.25
C ALA A 45 -20.85 -7.74 11.58
N PHE A 46 -20.93 -7.69 10.24
CA PHE A 46 -22.00 -8.33 9.47
C PHE A 46 -21.54 -9.59 8.69
N ASN A 47 -20.37 -10.15 9.01
CA ASN A 47 -19.80 -11.31 8.35
C ASN A 47 -19.70 -11.19 6.82
N ILE A 48 -19.30 -10.01 6.34
CA ILE A 48 -19.11 -9.72 4.92
C ILE A 48 -17.62 -9.86 4.57
N PRO A 49 -17.24 -10.83 3.73
CA PRO A 49 -15.85 -10.98 3.29
C PRO A 49 -15.32 -9.73 2.60
N LEU A 50 -14.02 -9.47 2.73
CA LEU A 50 -13.36 -8.28 2.22
C LEU A 50 -12.45 -8.60 1.04
N LEU A 51 -12.60 -7.81 -0.03
CA LEU A 51 -11.65 -7.72 -1.13
C LEU A 51 -10.97 -6.35 -1.09
N VAL A 52 -9.66 -6.36 -0.94
CA VAL A 52 -8.82 -5.16 -0.96
C VAL A 52 -8.13 -5.06 -2.31
N ILE A 53 -8.28 -3.92 -2.99
CA ILE A 53 -7.58 -3.64 -4.25
C ILE A 53 -6.57 -2.53 -3.95
N GLU A 54 -5.30 -2.89 -3.99
CA GLU A 54 -4.22 -2.04 -3.50
C GLU A 54 -3.43 -1.40 -4.64
N ASP A 55 -3.32 -0.07 -4.56
CA ASP A 55 -2.42 0.76 -5.35
C ASP A 55 -2.05 1.98 -4.50
N VAL A 56 -1.12 1.80 -3.57
CA VAL A 56 -0.79 2.81 -2.56
C VAL A 56 0.71 3.14 -2.55
N PRO A 57 1.08 4.40 -2.81
CA PRO A 57 2.48 4.84 -2.77
C PRO A 57 2.97 5.21 -1.36
N GLY A 58 2.08 5.31 -0.38
CA GLY A 58 2.41 5.70 0.98
C GLY A 58 1.28 6.40 1.71
N PHE A 59 1.57 6.87 2.92
CA PHE A 59 0.74 7.86 3.61
C PHE A 59 1.03 9.26 3.06
N LEU A 60 0.03 10.15 3.11
CA LEU A 60 0.20 11.55 2.70
C LEU A 60 1.16 12.25 3.66
N PRO A 61 2.32 12.73 3.19
CA PRO A 61 3.25 13.46 4.03
C PRO A 61 2.78 14.91 4.23
N GLY A 62 3.30 15.55 5.25
CA GLY A 62 3.11 16.98 5.50
C GLY A 62 2.69 17.27 6.93
N THR A 63 3.09 18.47 7.39
CA THR A 63 2.84 18.94 8.77
C THR A 63 1.34 18.94 9.08
N ASP A 64 0.51 19.29 8.12
CA ASP A 64 -0.95 19.31 8.28
C ASP A 64 -1.51 17.91 8.60
N GLN A 65 -1.02 16.87 7.92
CA GLN A 65 -1.39 15.47 8.19
C GLN A 65 -0.85 14.99 9.55
N GLU A 66 0.36 15.38 9.91
CA GLU A 66 0.96 15.06 11.21
C GLU A 66 0.20 15.70 12.35
N TRP A 67 -0.12 16.99 12.25
CA TRP A 67 -0.92 17.72 13.27
C TRP A 67 -2.33 17.15 13.41
N ASN A 68 -2.94 16.68 12.31
CA ASN A 68 -4.25 16.03 12.32
C ASN A 68 -4.19 14.54 12.69
N GLY A 69 -3.03 14.03 13.10
CA GLY A 69 -2.86 12.71 13.67
C GLY A 69 -2.92 11.58 12.63
N ILE A 70 -2.21 11.73 11.50
CA ILE A 70 -2.15 10.69 10.45
C ILE A 70 -1.70 9.33 11.03
N ILE A 71 -0.75 9.31 11.97
CA ILE A 71 -0.25 8.08 12.58
C ILE A 71 -1.35 7.37 13.36
N SER A 72 -2.04 8.08 14.25
CA SER A 72 -3.11 7.49 15.07
C SER A 72 -4.35 7.11 14.26
N ASN A 73 -4.69 7.88 13.22
CA ASN A 73 -5.80 7.55 12.33
C ASN A 73 -5.43 6.45 11.33
N GLY A 74 -4.19 6.40 10.85
CA GLY A 74 -3.66 5.28 10.05
C GLY A 74 -3.67 3.97 10.86
N ALA A 75 -3.31 4.02 12.13
CA ALA A 75 -3.39 2.90 13.04
C ALA A 75 -4.81 2.33 13.19
N LYS A 76 -5.85 3.16 13.09
CA LYS A 76 -7.25 2.67 13.12
C LYS A 76 -7.55 1.71 11.96
N LEU A 77 -7.01 1.98 10.77
CA LEU A 77 -7.17 1.11 9.61
C LEU A 77 -6.38 -0.20 9.79
N LEU A 78 -5.15 -0.10 10.30
CA LEU A 78 -4.33 -1.25 10.65
C LEU A 78 -5.05 -2.18 11.65
N PHE A 79 -5.53 -1.62 12.75
CA PHE A 79 -6.28 -2.37 13.78
C PHE A 79 -7.55 -2.98 13.22
N ALA A 80 -8.32 -2.24 12.41
CA ALA A 80 -9.55 -2.76 11.83
C ALA A 80 -9.29 -4.02 10.98
N PHE A 81 -8.26 -4.02 10.16
CA PHE A 81 -7.88 -5.19 9.39
C PHE A 81 -7.28 -6.31 10.26
N SER A 82 -6.47 -5.97 11.25
CA SER A 82 -5.85 -7.00 12.12
C SER A 82 -6.87 -7.73 12.99
N GLU A 83 -7.91 -7.02 13.45
CA GLU A 83 -8.96 -7.58 14.31
C GLU A 83 -10.04 -8.30 13.51
N ALA A 84 -10.22 -7.98 12.22
CA ALA A 84 -11.30 -8.54 11.42
C ALA A 84 -11.19 -10.07 11.29
N THR A 85 -12.30 -10.74 11.52
CA THR A 85 -12.42 -12.21 11.51
C THR A 85 -12.97 -12.76 10.21
N VAL A 86 -13.53 -11.91 9.35
CA VAL A 86 -14.02 -12.29 8.03
C VAL A 86 -12.89 -12.60 7.06
N PRO A 87 -13.10 -13.43 6.03
CA PRO A 87 -12.12 -13.67 4.99
C PRO A 87 -11.66 -12.36 4.32
N ARG A 88 -10.34 -12.18 4.19
CA ARG A 88 -9.71 -10.97 3.68
C ARG A 88 -8.70 -11.30 2.59
N ILE A 89 -8.99 -10.86 1.39
CA ILE A 89 -8.15 -11.08 0.22
C ILE A 89 -7.64 -9.74 -0.29
N THR A 90 -6.34 -9.64 -0.58
CA THR A 90 -5.73 -8.45 -1.17
C THR A 90 -5.22 -8.74 -2.57
N VAL A 91 -5.46 -7.82 -3.49
CA VAL A 91 -4.90 -7.80 -4.84
C VAL A 91 -4.11 -6.52 -5.05
N ILE A 92 -2.80 -6.64 -5.15
CA ILE A 92 -1.90 -5.53 -5.43
C ILE A 92 -1.87 -5.32 -6.94
N THR A 93 -2.36 -4.18 -7.41
CA THR A 93 -2.50 -3.90 -8.85
C THR A 93 -1.32 -3.14 -9.42
N ARG A 94 -0.67 -2.26 -8.62
CA ARG A 94 0.48 -1.49 -9.06
C ARG A 94 1.47 -1.25 -7.94
N LYS A 95 1.19 -0.33 -7.02
CA LYS A 95 2.12 0.07 -5.95
C LYS A 95 1.65 -0.41 -4.59
N ALA A 96 2.59 -0.87 -3.78
CA ALA A 96 2.38 -1.25 -2.40
C ALA A 96 3.63 -0.85 -1.61
N TYR A 97 3.67 0.41 -1.11
CA TYR A 97 4.87 0.98 -0.51
C TYR A 97 4.73 1.25 0.98
N GLY A 98 5.76 0.82 1.72
CA GLY A 98 6.01 1.15 3.12
C GLY A 98 4.86 0.77 4.06
N GLY A 99 4.67 1.56 5.12
CA GLY A 99 3.62 1.29 6.11
C GLY A 99 2.20 1.39 5.56
N ALA A 100 1.97 2.07 4.44
CA ALA A 100 0.66 2.11 3.81
C ALA A 100 0.30 0.77 3.17
N TYR A 101 1.27 0.04 2.61
CA TYR A 101 1.11 -1.35 2.20
C TYR A 101 0.67 -2.23 3.38
N ASP A 102 1.33 -2.07 4.53
CA ASP A 102 1.00 -2.89 5.71
C ASP A 102 -0.45 -2.67 6.16
N VAL A 103 -0.91 -1.43 6.24
CA VAL A 103 -2.27 -1.13 6.71
C VAL A 103 -3.38 -1.48 5.71
N MET A 104 -3.05 -1.70 4.44
CA MET A 104 -4.01 -2.11 3.40
C MET A 104 -4.20 -3.64 3.34
N ASN A 105 -4.26 -4.28 4.49
CA ASN A 105 -4.47 -5.72 4.63
C ASN A 105 -3.33 -6.54 4.02
N SER A 106 -2.10 -6.22 4.40
CA SER A 106 -0.95 -7.01 4.00
C SER A 106 -0.96 -8.41 4.63
N LYS A 107 -0.15 -9.30 4.06
CA LYS A 107 0.08 -10.63 4.63
C LYS A 107 0.69 -10.55 6.04
N HIS A 108 1.46 -9.50 6.33
CA HIS A 108 2.13 -9.28 7.62
C HIS A 108 1.14 -9.07 8.78
N ILE A 109 -0.03 -8.51 8.50
CA ILE A 109 -1.09 -8.29 9.51
C ILE A 109 -2.19 -9.35 9.47
N GLY A 110 -1.93 -10.48 8.80
CA GLY A 110 -2.81 -11.63 8.83
C GLY A 110 -3.88 -11.70 7.74
N ALA A 111 -3.66 -11.06 6.59
CA ALA A 111 -4.51 -11.29 5.42
C ALA A 111 -4.47 -12.78 5.01
N ASP A 112 -5.62 -13.35 4.65
CA ASP A 112 -5.72 -14.76 4.30
C ASP A 112 -4.99 -15.05 2.99
N MET A 113 -5.17 -14.20 1.98
CA MET A 113 -4.52 -14.33 0.67
C MET A 113 -4.10 -12.97 0.11
N ASN A 114 -2.87 -12.91 -0.40
CA ASN A 114 -2.37 -11.74 -1.12
C ASN A 114 -1.93 -12.15 -2.51
N TYR A 115 -2.49 -11.49 -3.49
CA TYR A 115 -2.12 -11.61 -4.90
C TYR A 115 -1.48 -10.32 -5.37
N ALA A 116 -0.56 -10.43 -6.30
CA ALA A 116 0.05 -9.27 -6.95
C ALA A 116 0.05 -9.49 -8.46
N TRP A 117 -0.22 -8.44 -9.22
CA TRP A 117 -0.05 -8.48 -10.65
C TRP A 117 1.44 -8.56 -11.00
N PRO A 118 1.83 -9.14 -12.14
CA PRO A 118 3.24 -9.26 -12.51
C PRO A 118 4.00 -7.93 -12.59
N SER A 119 3.28 -6.83 -12.80
CA SER A 119 3.81 -5.46 -12.84
C SER A 119 3.73 -4.73 -11.51
N ALA A 120 3.30 -5.40 -10.43
CA ALA A 120 3.18 -4.76 -9.13
C ALA A 120 4.55 -4.51 -8.51
N GLU A 121 4.68 -3.36 -7.86
CA GLU A 121 5.88 -2.93 -7.16
C GLU A 121 5.63 -2.96 -5.65
N ILE A 122 6.30 -3.86 -4.95
CA ILE A 122 6.20 -3.99 -3.48
C ILE A 122 7.54 -3.60 -2.89
N ALA A 123 7.60 -2.52 -2.12
CA ALA A 123 8.83 -1.98 -1.58
C ALA A 123 8.60 -1.12 -0.34
N VAL A 124 9.69 -0.84 0.40
CA VAL A 124 9.64 0.15 1.49
C VAL A 124 9.37 1.55 0.92
N MET A 125 9.95 1.86 -0.25
CA MET A 125 9.74 3.10 -0.99
C MET A 125 10.07 2.90 -2.47
N GLY A 126 9.58 3.77 -3.35
CA GLY A 126 9.90 3.70 -4.77
C GLY A 126 11.40 3.85 -5.05
N ALA A 127 11.90 3.20 -6.11
CA ALA A 127 13.32 3.19 -6.49
C ALA A 127 13.93 4.59 -6.58
N LYS A 128 13.16 5.57 -7.04
CA LYS A 128 13.55 6.97 -7.12
C LYS A 128 13.95 7.56 -5.76
N GLY A 129 13.09 7.46 -4.78
CA GLY A 129 13.36 7.95 -3.42
C GLY A 129 14.46 7.16 -2.73
N ALA A 130 14.51 5.85 -2.94
CA ALA A 130 15.55 4.99 -2.41
C ALA A 130 16.93 5.37 -2.95
N ALA A 131 17.06 5.66 -4.25
CA ALA A 131 18.32 6.11 -4.85
C ALA A 131 18.82 7.43 -4.24
N GLU A 132 17.91 8.40 -3.99
CA GLU A 132 18.27 9.66 -3.36
C GLU A 132 18.80 9.50 -1.93
N ILE A 133 18.29 8.55 -1.18
CA ILE A 133 18.69 8.32 0.21
C ILE A 133 19.97 7.47 0.28
N ILE A 134 19.98 6.32 -0.38
CA ILE A 134 21.07 5.34 -0.29
C ILE A 134 22.34 5.86 -0.94
N PHE A 135 22.22 6.45 -2.13
CA PHE A 135 23.36 6.88 -2.94
C PHE A 135 23.59 8.40 -2.91
N LYS A 136 23.02 9.12 -1.94
CA LYS A 136 23.13 10.58 -1.81
C LYS A 136 24.56 11.07 -1.95
N ARG A 137 25.54 10.43 -1.28
CA ARG A 137 26.95 10.82 -1.32
C ARG A 137 27.60 10.56 -2.68
N GLU A 138 27.34 9.40 -3.30
CA GLU A 138 27.84 9.05 -4.61
C GLU A 138 27.31 9.98 -5.71
N ILE A 139 26.02 10.27 -5.64
CA ILE A 139 25.34 11.17 -6.59
C ILE A 139 25.93 12.60 -6.49
N ALA A 140 26.12 13.10 -5.26
CA ALA A 140 26.65 14.43 -5.02
C ALA A 140 28.10 14.59 -5.48
N SER A 141 28.92 13.52 -5.42
CA SER A 141 30.33 13.56 -5.83
C SER A 141 30.56 13.26 -7.31
N ALA A 142 29.52 12.88 -8.05
CA ALA A 142 29.66 12.51 -9.45
C ALA A 142 29.82 13.74 -10.37
N LYS A 143 30.60 13.59 -11.44
CA LYS A 143 30.77 14.66 -12.48
C LYS A 143 29.44 15.05 -13.13
N ASN A 144 28.47 14.11 -13.20
CA ASN A 144 27.11 14.38 -13.67
C ASN A 144 26.11 13.73 -12.69
N PRO A 145 25.65 14.47 -11.67
CA PRO A 145 24.76 13.93 -10.64
C PRO A 145 23.45 13.37 -11.19
N LYS A 146 22.88 14.00 -12.20
CA LYS A 146 21.60 13.57 -12.79
C LYS A 146 21.73 12.21 -13.49
N LYS A 147 22.78 12.01 -14.29
CA LYS A 147 23.02 10.73 -14.96
C LYS A 147 23.30 9.61 -13.95
N LYS A 148 24.09 9.91 -12.91
CA LYS A 148 24.40 8.96 -11.85
C LYS A 148 23.16 8.54 -11.08
N TRP A 149 22.27 9.48 -10.83
CA TRP A 149 20.99 9.22 -10.18
C TRP A 149 20.08 8.30 -11.02
N GLU A 150 19.95 8.56 -12.33
CA GLU A 150 19.18 7.73 -13.27
C GLU A 150 19.74 6.28 -13.35
N GLU A 151 21.06 6.13 -13.34
CA GLU A 151 21.72 4.82 -13.29
C GLU A 151 21.35 4.05 -12.01
N LYS A 152 21.41 4.73 -10.85
CA LYS A 152 21.10 4.12 -9.56
C LYS A 152 19.61 3.83 -9.38
N GLU A 153 18.73 4.68 -9.88
CA GLU A 153 17.29 4.41 -9.92
C GLU A 153 16.99 3.15 -10.73
N LYS A 154 17.62 3.02 -11.91
CA LYS A 154 17.46 1.84 -12.77
C LYS A 154 18.00 0.56 -12.13
N GLU A 155 19.16 0.64 -11.46
CA GLU A 155 19.74 -0.48 -10.73
C GLU A 155 18.79 -1.00 -9.65
N LEU A 156 18.24 -0.10 -8.80
CA LEU A 156 17.27 -0.46 -7.75
C LEU A 156 15.95 -0.99 -8.33
N SER A 157 15.47 -0.41 -9.41
CA SER A 157 14.25 -0.87 -10.09
C SER A 157 14.41 -2.31 -10.60
N LEU A 158 15.58 -2.68 -11.14
CA LEU A 158 15.86 -4.03 -11.62
C LEU A 158 15.91 -5.06 -10.48
N ILE A 159 16.41 -4.69 -9.31
CA ILE A 159 16.46 -5.58 -8.13
C ILE A 159 15.03 -5.96 -7.70
N HIS A 160 14.10 -5.02 -7.70
CA HIS A 160 12.70 -5.28 -7.34
C HIS A 160 11.91 -6.09 -8.38
N ILE A 161 12.27 -6.01 -9.65
CA ILE A 161 11.60 -6.75 -10.74
C ILE A 161 12.18 -8.16 -10.91
N SER A 162 13.44 -8.37 -10.58
CA SER A 162 14.18 -9.62 -10.87
C SER A 162 14.22 -10.62 -9.72
N GLU A 163 13.75 -10.30 -8.51
CA GLU A 163 13.56 -11.32 -7.48
C GLU A 163 12.24 -12.07 -7.75
N PRO A 164 12.29 -13.32 -8.26
CA PRO A 164 11.10 -14.15 -8.30
C PRO A 164 10.66 -14.36 -6.86
N THR A 165 9.39 -14.08 -6.61
CA THR A 165 8.73 -14.45 -5.35
C THR A 165 9.15 -15.87 -5.00
N ARG A 166 10.02 -16.04 -4.01
CA ARG A 166 10.35 -17.37 -3.48
C ARG A 166 9.04 -18.00 -3.06
N ARG A 167 8.59 -19.00 -3.79
CA ARG A 167 7.57 -19.90 -3.29
C ARG A 167 8.21 -20.58 -2.07
N TYR A 168 7.71 -20.26 -0.90
CA TYR A 168 7.92 -21.10 0.25
C TYR A 168 6.98 -22.30 0.06
N GLU A 169 7.58 -23.43 -0.32
CA GLU A 169 6.94 -24.74 -0.21
C GLU A 169 6.77 -25.11 1.27
#